data_446fafc8b5ac822cd781367972e4289f
#
_entry.id   446fafc8b5ac822cd781367972e4289f
#
_cell.length_a   1.000
_cell.length_b   1.000
_cell.length_c   1.000
_cell.angle_alpha   90.00
_cell.angle_beta   90.00
_cell.angle_gamma   90.00
#
_symmetry.space_group_name_H-M   'P 1'
#
loop_
_entity.id
_entity.type
_entity.pdbx_description
1 polymer ?
#
loop_
_entity_poly.entity_id
_entity_poly.type
_entity_poly.pdbx_seq_one_letter_code
_entity_poly.pdbx_strand_id
1 'polypeptide(L)'
;MSRRGGPPAVLRRTFVFLVLLTVLMVCLLETFHNDRLAQRPKYGLQRTYVAAECADRRLGNAMFIYAAVVGVAGRLNASTMMERSCRVVDVFTLSALVVSDLRLSLPMYAVYEEFGRRASAYDINIKKLRGGNTLLRGYFQSWRYFDEAFAEVRKEFVFAEGTSEAAAEFLGKSLPEGWKGRSFVRVGVHIRRGDLLKEYYKNYGYATADKEYFDRAMDYFKRRYSSVQFVVCSDDIRWAKENVLGDHVVYSEDHRDYEDMAILSRCNHTIISVGSFGWWAAWLANGTTIYYDNWPKEYSKLEYHVNKKTYFPPDWIPMR
;
A
#
# COMPACT_ATOMS: atom_id res chain seq x y z
N MET A 1 54.65 -57.79 -26.51
CA MET A 1 54.63 -57.17 -25.19
C MET A 1 54.39 -55.67 -25.40
N SER A 2 53.15 -55.26 -25.26
CA SER A 2 52.73 -53.84 -25.39
C SER A 2 52.74 -53.15 -24.01
N ARG A 3 53.61 -52.19 -23.79
CA ARG A 3 53.60 -51.34 -22.58
C ARG A 3 52.49 -50.29 -22.73
N ARG A 4 51.41 -50.39 -21.95
CA ARG A 4 50.40 -49.34 -21.80
C ARG A 4 51.03 -48.22 -21.02
N GLY A 5 51.33 -47.10 -21.70
CA GLY A 5 51.73 -45.83 -21.07
C GLY A 5 50.61 -45.28 -20.22
N GLY A 6 50.88 -45.01 -18.95
CA GLY A 6 49.91 -44.26 -18.08
C GLY A 6 49.76 -42.85 -18.52
N PRO A 7 48.68 -42.14 -18.10
CA PRO A 7 48.40 -40.76 -18.49
C PRO A 7 49.55 -39.83 -18.07
N PRO A 8 49.83 -38.77 -18.86
CA PRO A 8 50.97 -37.87 -18.62
C PRO A 8 50.82 -37.16 -17.25
N ALA A 9 51.94 -36.96 -16.58
CA ALA A 9 52.04 -36.42 -15.23
C ALA A 9 51.25 -35.08 -15.02
N VAL A 10 51.08 -34.28 -16.08
CA VAL A 10 50.31 -33.02 -16.10
C VAL A 10 48.83 -33.31 -15.90
N LEU A 11 48.26 -34.33 -16.56
CA LEU A 11 46.83 -34.70 -16.41
C LEU A 11 46.51 -35.19 -14.98
N ARG A 12 47.44 -35.91 -14.35
CA ARG A 12 47.28 -36.33 -12.95
C ARG A 12 47.29 -35.15 -11.98
N ARG A 13 48.16 -34.16 -12.20
CA ARG A 13 48.23 -32.95 -11.37
C ARG A 13 46.98 -32.10 -11.50
N THR A 14 46.45 -31.91 -12.72
CA THR A 14 45.21 -31.17 -12.96
C THR A 14 44.01 -31.86 -12.35
N PHE A 15 43.92 -33.19 -12.45
CA PHE A 15 42.85 -33.98 -11.84
C PHE A 15 42.85 -33.87 -10.30
N VAL A 16 44.03 -34.03 -9.68
CA VAL A 16 44.18 -33.88 -8.22
C VAL A 16 43.83 -32.48 -7.76
N PHE A 17 44.21 -31.44 -8.51
CA PHE A 17 43.85 -30.03 -8.20
C PHE A 17 42.35 -29.78 -8.28
N LEU A 18 41.65 -30.31 -9.30
CA LEU A 18 40.19 -30.21 -9.44
C LEU A 18 39.47 -30.97 -8.31
N VAL A 19 39.93 -32.13 -7.91
CA VAL A 19 39.34 -32.87 -6.78
C VAL A 19 39.54 -32.12 -5.46
N LEU A 20 40.72 -31.53 -5.24
CA LEU A 20 40.96 -30.71 -4.04
C LEU A 20 40.09 -29.44 -4.01
N LEU A 21 39.88 -28.78 -5.16
CA LEU A 21 39.00 -27.63 -5.27
C LEU A 21 37.53 -27.97 -4.98
N THR A 22 37.05 -29.11 -5.49
CA THR A 22 35.68 -29.60 -5.21
C THR A 22 35.51 -29.96 -3.75
N VAL A 23 36.46 -30.64 -3.14
CA VAL A 23 36.43 -30.97 -1.70
C VAL A 23 36.45 -29.72 -0.85
N LEU A 24 37.29 -28.71 -1.19
CA LEU A 24 37.36 -27.44 -0.50
C LEU A 24 36.03 -26.67 -0.61
N MET A 25 35.40 -26.65 -1.81
CA MET A 25 34.10 -26.02 -2.02
C MET A 25 32.98 -26.72 -1.24
N VAL A 26 32.98 -28.05 -1.16
CA VAL A 26 32.01 -28.80 -0.35
C VAL A 26 32.22 -28.51 1.14
N CYS A 27 33.45 -28.50 1.62
CA CYS A 27 33.75 -28.17 3.01
C CYS A 27 33.36 -26.69 3.35
N LEU A 28 33.57 -25.75 2.44
CA LEU A 28 33.11 -24.36 2.63
C LEU A 28 31.60 -24.26 2.64
N LEU A 29 30.89 -24.99 1.77
CA LEU A 29 29.44 -25.07 1.76
C LEU A 29 28.89 -25.71 3.04
N GLU A 30 29.54 -26.78 3.53
CA GLU A 30 29.15 -27.40 4.79
C GLU A 30 29.44 -26.50 6.02
N THR A 31 30.55 -25.78 6.05
CA THR A 31 30.83 -24.81 7.12
C THR A 31 29.84 -23.66 7.07
N PHE A 32 29.52 -23.08 5.90
CA PHE A 32 28.47 -22.10 5.74
C PHE A 32 27.08 -22.62 6.13
N HIS A 33 26.79 -23.88 5.84
CA HIS A 33 25.54 -24.52 6.23
C HIS A 33 25.47 -24.78 7.74
N ASN A 34 26.57 -25.25 8.34
CA ASN A 34 26.66 -25.49 9.77
C ASN A 34 26.67 -24.20 10.58
N ASP A 35 27.30 -23.09 10.13
CA ASP A 35 27.22 -21.78 10.75
C ASP A 35 25.81 -21.20 10.72
N ARG A 36 25.04 -21.43 9.63
CA ARG A 36 23.62 -21.09 9.58
C ARG A 36 22.76 -21.93 10.54
N LEU A 37 23.13 -23.20 10.75
CA LEU A 37 22.45 -24.09 11.71
C LEU A 37 22.84 -23.79 13.17
N ALA A 38 24.08 -23.36 13.42
CA ALA A 38 24.56 -22.98 14.75
C ALA A 38 23.99 -21.63 15.23
N GLN A 39 23.57 -20.74 14.35
CA GLN A 39 22.87 -19.49 14.66
C GLN A 39 21.36 -19.67 14.92
N ARG A 40 20.82 -20.91 14.87
CA ARG A 40 19.46 -21.16 15.32
C ARG A 40 19.42 -20.99 16.85
N PRO A 41 18.62 -20.04 17.38
CA PRO A 41 18.45 -19.93 18.81
C PRO A 41 17.88 -21.24 19.33
N LYS A 42 18.62 -21.92 20.20
CA LYS A 42 18.13 -23.08 20.96
C LYS A 42 16.94 -22.61 21.81
N TYR A 43 15.73 -23.13 21.50
CA TYR A 43 14.52 -22.96 22.31
C TYR A 43 14.05 -21.52 22.54
N GLY A 44 13.57 -20.85 21.50
CA GLY A 44 12.61 -19.77 21.56
C GLY A 44 11.53 -20.06 20.54
N LEU A 45 10.27 -19.75 20.82
CA LEU A 45 9.18 -19.81 19.86
C LEU A 45 9.66 -19.16 18.55
N GLN A 46 9.81 -19.95 17.49
CA GLN A 46 10.34 -19.48 16.22
C GLN A 46 9.32 -18.45 15.70
N ARG A 47 9.70 -17.17 15.70
CA ARG A 47 8.82 -16.10 15.21
C ARG A 47 8.43 -16.42 13.78
N THR A 48 7.14 -16.51 13.52
CA THR A 48 6.59 -16.62 12.18
C THR A 48 6.31 -15.23 11.63
N TYR A 49 6.42 -15.10 10.31
CA TYR A 49 6.25 -13.82 9.64
C TYR A 49 5.21 -13.89 8.53
N VAL A 50 4.45 -12.82 8.40
CA VAL A 50 3.66 -12.55 7.21
C VAL A 50 4.33 -11.40 6.47
N ALA A 51 4.57 -11.61 5.19
CA ALA A 51 5.19 -10.66 4.28
C ALA A 51 4.38 -10.53 2.99
N ALA A 52 4.66 -9.52 2.17
CA ALA A 52 4.04 -9.38 0.85
C ALA A 52 5.01 -8.84 -0.19
N GLU A 53 4.82 -9.26 -1.46
CA GLU A 53 5.49 -8.63 -2.60
C GLU A 53 4.87 -7.25 -2.86
N CYS A 54 5.68 -6.19 -2.77
CA CYS A 54 5.22 -4.80 -2.79
C CYS A 54 6.06 -3.88 -3.70
N ALA A 55 7.13 -4.36 -4.31
CA ALA A 55 8.01 -3.55 -5.16
C ALA A 55 7.22 -2.81 -6.26
N ASP A 56 7.67 -1.61 -6.62
CA ASP A 56 7.12 -0.76 -7.70
C ASP A 56 5.63 -0.39 -7.58
N ARG A 57 5.03 -0.55 -6.40
CA ARG A 57 3.64 -0.13 -6.17
C ARG A 57 3.55 1.34 -5.78
N ARG A 58 2.56 2.07 -6.35
CA ARG A 58 2.22 3.41 -5.88
C ARG A 58 1.70 3.37 -4.45
N LEU A 59 1.86 4.48 -3.70
CA LEU A 59 1.61 4.57 -2.25
C LEU A 59 0.29 3.92 -1.81
N GLY A 60 -0.85 4.30 -2.39
CA GLY A 60 -2.14 3.74 -1.97
C GLY A 60 -2.26 2.22 -2.20
N ASN A 61 -1.63 1.66 -3.24
CA ASN A 61 -1.60 0.22 -3.44
C ASN A 61 -0.69 -0.47 -2.41
N ALA A 62 0.48 0.13 -2.14
CA ALA A 62 1.41 -0.38 -1.13
C ALA A 62 0.78 -0.38 0.27
N MET A 63 -0.04 0.62 0.60
CA MET A 63 -0.79 0.69 1.86
C MET A 63 -1.80 -0.45 2.00
N PHE A 64 -2.56 -0.79 0.96
CA PHE A 64 -3.47 -1.95 1.00
C PHE A 64 -2.73 -3.26 1.20
N ILE A 65 -1.62 -3.45 0.50
CA ILE A 65 -0.77 -4.63 0.64
C ILE A 65 -0.27 -4.74 2.09
N TYR A 66 0.27 -3.66 2.65
CA TYR A 66 0.78 -3.68 4.01
C TYR A 66 -0.32 -3.85 5.06
N ALA A 67 -1.47 -3.21 4.89
CA ALA A 67 -2.62 -3.40 5.79
C ALA A 67 -3.10 -4.86 5.80
N ALA A 68 -3.09 -5.54 4.63
CA ALA A 68 -3.39 -6.97 4.57
C ALA A 68 -2.33 -7.82 5.30
N VAL A 69 -1.04 -7.45 5.20
CA VAL A 69 0.03 -8.09 5.99
C VAL A 69 -0.25 -7.96 7.48
N VAL A 70 -0.61 -6.77 7.97
CA VAL A 70 -0.94 -6.52 9.39
C VAL A 70 -2.16 -7.35 9.82
N GLY A 71 -3.24 -7.33 9.03
CA GLY A 71 -4.46 -8.07 9.34
C GLY A 71 -4.25 -9.59 9.38
N VAL A 72 -3.51 -10.14 8.40
CA VAL A 72 -3.20 -11.58 8.37
C VAL A 72 -2.23 -11.95 9.49
N ALA A 73 -1.22 -11.12 9.77
CA ALA A 73 -0.26 -11.36 10.84
C ALA A 73 -0.95 -11.40 12.22
N GLY A 74 -1.84 -10.44 12.49
CA GLY A 74 -2.64 -10.42 13.72
C GLY A 74 -3.46 -11.71 13.90
N ARG A 75 -4.16 -12.16 12.86
CA ARG A 75 -4.95 -13.38 12.87
C ARG A 75 -4.13 -14.66 13.05
N LEU A 76 -2.90 -14.70 12.50
CA LEU A 76 -2.00 -15.85 12.59
C LEU A 76 -1.06 -15.80 13.81
N ASN A 77 -1.16 -14.77 14.65
CA ASN A 77 -0.22 -14.49 15.75
C ASN A 77 1.24 -14.49 15.26
N ALA A 78 1.48 -13.82 14.14
CA ALA A 78 2.77 -13.69 13.46
C ALA A 78 3.26 -12.24 13.49
N SER A 79 4.55 -12.04 13.22
CA SER A 79 5.14 -10.72 13.03
C SER A 79 5.02 -10.28 11.56
N THR A 80 5.04 -8.98 11.32
CA THR A 80 5.05 -8.41 9.98
C THR A 80 6.47 -8.28 9.44
N MET A 81 6.65 -8.50 8.13
CA MET A 81 7.93 -8.31 7.44
C MET A 81 7.69 -7.64 6.08
N MET A 82 8.49 -6.64 5.75
CA MET A 82 8.40 -5.93 4.47
C MET A 82 9.76 -5.77 3.83
N GLU A 83 9.78 -5.71 2.51
CA GLU A 83 10.97 -5.38 1.76
C GLU A 83 11.20 -3.87 1.72
N ARG A 84 12.47 -3.46 1.81
CA ARG A 84 12.88 -2.04 1.80
C ARG A 84 12.38 -1.30 0.57
N SER A 85 12.22 -1.98 -0.56
CA SER A 85 11.70 -1.43 -1.81
C SER A 85 10.21 -1.04 -1.77
N CYS A 86 9.47 -1.49 -0.75
CA CYS A 86 8.06 -1.14 -0.60
C CYS A 86 7.90 0.29 -0.10
N ARG A 87 7.17 1.10 -0.84
CA ARG A 87 7.04 2.54 -0.63
C ARG A 87 6.52 2.96 0.76
N VAL A 88 5.74 2.12 1.42
CA VAL A 88 5.25 2.42 2.79
C VAL A 88 6.37 2.54 3.82
N VAL A 89 7.52 1.87 3.56
CA VAL A 89 8.68 1.88 4.46
C VAL A 89 9.34 3.27 4.55
N ASP A 90 9.26 4.05 3.47
CA ASP A 90 9.86 5.39 3.42
C ASP A 90 8.90 6.49 3.90
N VAL A 91 7.60 6.20 3.94
CA VAL A 91 6.55 7.19 4.23
C VAL A 91 6.08 7.12 5.68
N PHE A 92 6.05 5.91 6.25
CA PHE A 92 5.48 5.67 7.58
C PHE A 92 6.47 5.05 8.56
N THR A 93 6.21 5.26 9.84
CA THR A 93 6.96 4.62 10.93
C THR A 93 6.34 3.25 11.22
N LEU A 94 6.84 2.21 10.53
CA LEU A 94 6.29 0.87 10.62
C LEU A 94 6.93 0.03 11.72
N SER A 95 6.17 -0.87 12.33
CA SER A 95 6.68 -1.88 13.28
C SER A 95 7.24 -3.13 12.58
N ALA A 96 7.04 -3.26 11.27
CA ALA A 96 7.48 -4.41 10.48
C ALA A 96 9.01 -4.57 10.48
N LEU A 97 9.47 -5.81 10.47
CA LEU A 97 10.87 -6.12 10.17
C LEU A 97 11.15 -5.77 8.69
N VAL A 98 11.99 -4.75 8.48
CA VAL A 98 12.38 -4.31 7.13
C VAL A 98 13.63 -5.05 6.69
N VAL A 99 13.54 -5.71 5.53
CA VAL A 99 14.63 -6.52 4.95
C VAL A 99 14.97 -6.04 3.54
N SER A 100 16.17 -6.34 3.07
CA SER A 100 16.60 -5.99 1.71
C SER A 100 16.01 -6.92 0.65
N ASP A 101 15.78 -8.19 0.99
CA ASP A 101 15.27 -9.23 0.10
C ASP A 101 14.40 -10.21 0.90
N LEU A 102 13.12 -10.29 0.56
CA LEU A 102 12.16 -11.18 1.22
C LEU A 102 12.48 -12.66 0.98
N ARG A 103 12.96 -13.03 -0.21
CA ARG A 103 13.23 -14.42 -0.56
C ARG A 103 14.40 -15.01 0.22
N LEU A 104 15.38 -14.17 0.53
CA LEU A 104 16.52 -14.53 1.36
C LEU A 104 16.20 -14.52 2.85
N SER A 105 15.30 -13.63 3.27
CA SER A 105 15.02 -13.35 4.68
C SER A 105 13.86 -14.17 5.25
N LEU A 106 12.93 -14.65 4.40
CA LEU A 106 11.75 -15.42 4.80
C LEU A 106 11.98 -16.92 4.54
N PRO A 107 12.43 -17.70 5.54
CA PRO A 107 12.72 -19.13 5.34
C PRO A 107 11.42 -19.93 5.25
N MET A 108 11.38 -20.89 4.33
CA MET A 108 10.28 -21.87 4.16
C MET A 108 8.89 -21.25 4.39
N TYR A 109 8.32 -20.63 3.37
CA TYR A 109 7.03 -19.95 3.44
C TYR A 109 5.99 -20.55 2.50
N ALA A 110 4.72 -20.46 2.92
CA ALA A 110 3.59 -20.67 2.03
C ALA A 110 3.31 -19.38 1.23
N VAL A 111 2.96 -19.55 -0.04
CA VAL A 111 2.52 -18.41 -0.88
C VAL A 111 1.01 -18.39 -0.92
N TYR A 112 0.43 -17.23 -0.63
CA TYR A 112 -0.97 -16.96 -0.90
C TYR A 112 -1.08 -15.94 -2.03
N GLU A 113 -1.69 -16.33 -3.14
CA GLU A 113 -1.98 -15.45 -4.27
C GLU A 113 -3.47 -15.09 -4.28
N GLU A 114 -3.76 -13.79 -4.33
CA GLU A 114 -5.13 -13.28 -4.37
C GLU A 114 -5.86 -13.79 -5.62
N PHE A 115 -6.99 -14.46 -5.40
CA PHE A 115 -7.71 -15.20 -6.45
C PHE A 115 -8.17 -14.29 -7.60
N GLY A 116 -7.87 -14.71 -8.82
CA GLY A 116 -8.33 -14.09 -10.06
C GLY A 116 -7.81 -12.68 -10.30
N ARG A 117 -6.80 -12.23 -9.54
CA ARG A 117 -6.24 -10.85 -9.62
C ARG A 117 -7.32 -9.78 -9.53
N ARG A 118 -8.40 -10.05 -8.79
CA ARG A 118 -9.50 -9.11 -8.55
C ARG A 118 -9.05 -8.06 -7.55
N ALA A 119 -8.35 -7.05 -8.03
CA ALA A 119 -7.66 -6.08 -7.20
C ALA A 119 -8.54 -5.40 -6.15
N SER A 120 -9.83 -5.21 -6.41
CA SER A 120 -10.76 -4.48 -5.53
C SER A 120 -11.94 -5.35 -5.08
N ALA A 121 -11.66 -6.60 -4.72
CA ALA A 121 -12.62 -7.55 -4.17
C ALA A 121 -11.96 -8.37 -3.05
N TYR A 122 -12.74 -8.75 -2.04
CA TYR A 122 -12.24 -9.58 -0.95
C TYR A 122 -12.24 -11.06 -1.32
N ASP A 123 -11.10 -11.72 -1.16
CA ASP A 123 -11.00 -13.19 -1.26
C ASP A 123 -11.07 -13.83 0.12
N ILE A 124 -12.20 -14.46 0.42
CA ILE A 124 -12.44 -15.14 1.70
C ILE A 124 -11.47 -16.31 1.95
N ASN A 125 -10.85 -16.86 0.91
CA ASN A 125 -9.93 -17.98 1.07
C ASN A 125 -8.68 -17.60 1.90
N ILE A 126 -8.36 -16.31 2.03
CA ILE A 126 -7.29 -15.85 2.92
C ILE A 126 -7.52 -16.31 4.37
N LYS A 127 -8.77 -16.51 4.78
CA LYS A 127 -9.12 -17.02 6.12
C LYS A 127 -8.74 -18.51 6.32
N LYS A 128 -8.44 -19.23 5.24
CA LYS A 128 -7.96 -20.62 5.29
C LYS A 128 -6.48 -20.74 5.60
N LEU A 129 -5.72 -19.66 5.54
CA LEU A 129 -4.31 -19.64 5.93
C LEU A 129 -4.16 -20.13 7.38
N ARG A 130 -3.14 -20.94 7.59
CA ARG A 130 -2.74 -21.49 8.89
C ARG A 130 -1.39 -20.90 9.29
N GLY A 131 -0.99 -21.09 10.53
CA GLY A 131 0.30 -20.60 11.04
C GLY A 131 1.49 -21.03 10.19
N GLY A 132 2.61 -20.33 10.37
CA GLY A 132 3.84 -20.46 9.59
C GLY A 132 4.17 -19.19 8.81
N ASN A 133 5.35 -19.15 8.21
CA ASN A 133 5.74 -18.05 7.36
C ASN A 133 4.85 -18.00 6.10
N THR A 134 4.34 -16.81 5.79
CA THR A 134 3.42 -16.61 4.67
C THR A 134 3.84 -15.42 3.82
N LEU A 135 3.91 -15.61 2.49
CA LEU A 135 4.13 -14.55 1.51
C LEU A 135 2.83 -14.28 0.76
N LEU A 136 2.34 -13.05 0.83
CA LEU A 136 1.15 -12.59 0.15
C LEU A 136 1.50 -12.01 -1.23
N ARG A 137 0.71 -12.35 -2.25
CA ARG A 137 0.81 -11.82 -3.62
C ARG A 137 -0.53 -11.31 -4.09
N GLY A 138 -0.64 -10.03 -4.39
CA GLY A 138 -1.87 -9.39 -4.84
C GLY A 138 -1.90 -7.91 -4.58
N TYR A 139 -3.08 -7.31 -4.74
CA TYR A 139 -3.35 -5.90 -4.43
C TYR A 139 -4.06 -5.72 -3.09
N PHE A 140 -4.85 -6.70 -2.68
CA PHE A 140 -5.60 -6.73 -1.42
C PHE A 140 -6.44 -5.47 -1.17
N GLN A 141 -7.01 -4.88 -2.22
CA GLN A 141 -7.76 -3.63 -2.14
C GLN A 141 -9.18 -3.86 -1.63
N SER A 142 -9.26 -4.26 -0.37
CA SER A 142 -10.50 -4.38 0.39
C SER A 142 -10.23 -4.14 1.87
N TRP A 143 -11.08 -3.33 2.52
CA TRP A 143 -10.99 -3.14 3.97
C TRP A 143 -11.15 -4.44 4.78
N ARG A 144 -11.77 -5.46 4.20
CA ARG A 144 -12.00 -6.74 4.83
C ARG A 144 -10.75 -7.60 5.05
N TYR A 145 -9.63 -7.26 4.45
CA TYR A 145 -8.37 -7.95 4.73
C TYR A 145 -7.77 -7.57 6.09
N PHE A 146 -8.24 -6.46 6.67
CA PHE A 146 -7.75 -5.92 7.94
C PHE A 146 -8.87 -5.39 8.86
N ASP A 147 -10.13 -5.81 8.65
CA ASP A 147 -11.30 -5.38 9.45
C ASP A 147 -11.14 -5.71 10.95
N GLU A 148 -10.49 -6.82 11.28
CA GLU A 148 -10.20 -7.23 12.64
C GLU A 148 -8.96 -6.53 13.26
N ALA A 149 -8.24 -5.71 12.48
CA ALA A 149 -6.97 -5.07 12.87
C ALA A 149 -6.94 -3.55 12.57
N PHE A 150 -8.09 -2.86 12.56
CA PHE A 150 -8.16 -1.43 12.25
C PHE A 150 -7.30 -0.56 13.17
N ALA A 151 -7.29 -0.87 14.46
CA ALA A 151 -6.51 -0.11 15.45
C ALA A 151 -5.00 -0.29 15.22
N GLU A 152 -4.58 -1.51 14.90
CA GLU A 152 -3.19 -1.85 14.59
C GLU A 152 -2.74 -1.16 13.31
N VAL A 153 -3.53 -1.25 12.24
CA VAL A 153 -3.24 -0.58 10.97
C VAL A 153 -3.13 0.94 11.12
N ARG A 154 -3.97 1.56 11.97
CA ARG A 154 -3.85 3.00 12.26
C ARG A 154 -2.55 3.37 12.96
N LYS A 155 -2.03 2.52 13.83
CA LYS A 155 -0.74 2.73 14.51
C LYS A 155 0.44 2.62 13.55
N GLU A 156 0.31 1.79 12.51
CA GLU A 156 1.34 1.61 11.50
C GLU A 156 1.44 2.80 10.52
N PHE A 157 0.31 3.43 10.18
CA PHE A 157 0.31 4.53 9.22
C PHE A 157 0.49 5.91 9.88
N VAL A 158 1.52 6.02 10.72
CA VAL A 158 1.99 7.28 11.28
C VAL A 158 3.06 7.87 10.35
N PHE A 159 2.79 9.02 9.77
CA PHE A 159 3.74 9.71 8.87
C PHE A 159 5.02 10.08 9.60
N ALA A 160 6.14 10.04 8.89
CA ALA A 160 7.41 10.59 9.36
C ALA A 160 7.24 12.05 9.80
N GLU A 161 8.01 12.48 10.81
CA GLU A 161 7.85 13.78 11.48
C GLU A 161 7.83 14.95 10.48
N GLY A 162 8.81 15.06 9.60
CA GLY A 162 8.87 16.15 8.61
C GLY A 162 7.67 16.20 7.67
N THR A 163 7.09 15.04 7.29
CA THR A 163 5.86 14.99 6.49
C THR A 163 4.65 15.49 7.29
N SER A 164 4.59 15.10 8.54
CA SER A 164 3.54 15.53 9.48
C SER A 164 3.56 17.04 9.71
N GLU A 165 4.75 17.61 9.88
CA GLU A 165 4.99 19.05 10.07
C GLU A 165 4.64 19.85 8.82
N ALA A 166 5.09 19.42 7.63
CA ALA A 166 4.79 20.08 6.36
C ALA A 166 3.27 20.13 6.11
N ALA A 167 2.55 19.05 6.38
CA ALA A 167 1.10 19.03 6.27
C ALA A 167 0.41 19.99 7.25
N ALA A 168 0.89 20.07 8.51
CA ALA A 168 0.37 20.98 9.51
C ALA A 168 0.64 22.44 9.13
N GLU A 169 1.81 22.75 8.61
CA GLU A 169 2.22 24.07 8.16
C GLU A 169 1.34 24.54 6.98
N PHE A 170 1.17 23.69 5.96
CA PHE A 170 0.29 23.98 4.83
C PHE A 170 -1.14 24.31 5.30
N LEU A 171 -1.73 23.44 6.13
CA LEU A 171 -3.07 23.64 6.66
C LEU A 171 -3.18 24.89 7.56
N GLY A 172 -2.11 25.25 8.25
CA GLY A 172 -2.05 26.48 9.05
C GLY A 172 -2.00 27.75 8.18
N LYS A 173 -1.16 27.73 7.14
CA LYS A 173 -1.02 28.85 6.19
C LYS A 173 -2.26 29.05 5.30
N SER A 174 -2.97 27.97 5.00
CA SER A 174 -4.17 27.99 4.16
C SER A 174 -5.46 28.39 4.90
N LEU A 175 -5.38 28.65 6.21
CA LEU A 175 -6.54 29.02 6.99
C LEU A 175 -7.09 30.39 6.50
N PRO A 176 -8.41 30.49 6.21
CA PRO A 176 -9.01 31.76 5.80
C PRO A 176 -8.83 32.87 6.85
N GLU A 177 -8.68 34.11 6.38
CA GLU A 177 -8.52 35.25 7.24
C GLU A 177 -9.71 35.37 8.24
N GLY A 178 -9.39 35.63 9.50
CA GLY A 178 -10.38 35.73 10.56
C GLY A 178 -10.96 34.44 11.09
N TRP A 179 -10.47 33.28 10.61
CA TRP A 179 -10.92 31.94 11.11
C TRP A 179 -10.08 31.40 12.27
N LYS A 180 -8.93 32.01 12.54
CA LYS A 180 -8.08 31.59 13.68
C LYS A 180 -8.86 31.67 15.00
N GLY A 181 -8.90 30.55 15.71
CA GLY A 181 -9.65 30.42 16.98
C GLY A 181 -11.16 30.22 16.83
N ARG A 182 -11.70 30.13 15.62
CA ARG A 182 -13.11 29.80 15.37
C ARG A 182 -13.30 28.32 15.11
N SER A 183 -14.50 27.81 15.39
CA SER A 183 -14.90 26.45 15.00
C SER A 183 -15.20 26.41 13.50
N PHE A 184 -14.57 25.48 12.79
CA PHE A 184 -14.81 25.23 11.36
C PHE A 184 -14.49 23.78 11.03
N VAL A 185 -14.91 23.35 9.85
CA VAL A 185 -14.69 21.99 9.35
C VAL A 185 -13.82 22.04 8.10
N ARG A 186 -12.80 21.18 8.04
CA ARG A 186 -12.04 20.92 6.82
C ARG A 186 -12.55 19.68 6.12
N VAL A 187 -12.77 19.80 4.83
CA VAL A 187 -13.14 18.70 3.94
C VAL A 187 -12.03 18.52 2.91
N GLY A 188 -11.34 17.39 2.99
CA GLY A 188 -10.34 17.01 2.00
C GLY A 188 -11.01 16.56 0.70
N VAL A 189 -10.57 17.07 -0.44
CA VAL A 189 -11.11 16.73 -1.75
C VAL A 189 -10.01 16.08 -2.59
N HIS A 190 -10.11 14.78 -2.83
CA HIS A 190 -9.16 14.07 -3.67
C HIS A 190 -9.71 13.87 -5.08
N ILE A 191 -8.96 14.37 -6.06
CA ILE A 191 -9.31 14.32 -7.48
C ILE A 191 -8.28 13.51 -8.25
N ARG A 192 -8.69 12.38 -8.79
CA ARG A 192 -7.85 11.56 -9.67
C ARG A 192 -8.37 11.59 -11.09
N ARG A 193 -7.54 12.07 -12.00
CA ARG A 193 -7.84 12.20 -13.43
C ARG A 193 -6.67 11.76 -14.31
N GLY A 194 -5.54 12.40 -14.20
CA GLY A 194 -4.25 12.20 -14.89
C GLY A 194 -4.21 11.09 -15.93
N ASP A 195 -3.61 9.97 -15.58
CA ASP A 195 -3.48 8.80 -16.46
C ASP A 195 -4.83 8.14 -16.82
N LEU A 196 -5.88 8.30 -16.00
CA LEU A 196 -7.21 7.73 -16.26
C LEU A 196 -7.92 8.32 -17.49
N LEU A 197 -7.48 9.49 -17.94
CA LEU A 197 -7.97 10.11 -19.17
C LEU A 197 -7.47 9.41 -20.44
N LYS A 198 -6.42 8.58 -20.35
CA LYS A 198 -5.91 7.82 -21.47
C LYS A 198 -6.94 6.79 -21.92
N GLU A 199 -7.03 6.61 -23.22
CA GLU A 199 -8.03 5.73 -23.88
C GLU A 199 -7.97 4.28 -23.34
N TYR A 200 -6.77 3.77 -23.11
CA TYR A 200 -6.59 2.45 -22.52
C TYR A 200 -7.38 2.26 -21.21
N TYR A 201 -7.29 3.22 -20.27
CA TYR A 201 -8.00 3.14 -18.99
C TYR A 201 -9.50 3.34 -19.14
N LYS A 202 -9.93 4.25 -20.03
CA LYS A 202 -11.35 4.46 -20.34
C LYS A 202 -11.99 3.20 -20.92
N ASN A 203 -11.28 2.52 -21.83
CA ASN A 203 -11.74 1.28 -22.45
C ASN A 203 -11.70 0.09 -21.48
N TYR A 204 -10.81 0.11 -20.49
CA TYR A 204 -10.77 -0.89 -19.44
C TYR A 204 -11.94 -0.73 -18.46
N GLY A 205 -12.52 0.47 -18.32
CA GLY A 205 -13.69 0.73 -17.48
C GLY A 205 -13.47 1.76 -16.37
N TYR A 206 -12.35 2.48 -16.40
CA TYR A 206 -12.16 3.60 -15.47
C TYR A 206 -13.06 4.77 -15.89
N ALA A 207 -13.61 5.45 -14.88
CA ALA A 207 -14.35 6.69 -15.02
C ALA A 207 -13.69 7.76 -14.16
N THR A 208 -13.70 9.01 -14.60
CA THR A 208 -13.30 10.17 -13.82
C THR A 208 -14.54 10.92 -13.35
N ALA A 209 -14.53 11.40 -12.12
CA ALA A 209 -15.59 12.24 -11.60
C ALA A 209 -15.65 13.57 -12.37
N ASP A 210 -16.86 14.04 -12.62
CA ASP A 210 -17.16 15.32 -13.26
C ASP A 210 -17.28 16.46 -12.23
N LYS A 211 -17.43 17.69 -12.74
CA LYS A 211 -17.61 18.87 -11.90
C LYS A 211 -18.87 18.76 -11.03
N GLU A 212 -19.94 18.28 -11.62
CA GLU A 212 -21.26 18.16 -10.99
C GLU A 212 -21.24 17.24 -9.76
N TYR A 213 -20.43 16.17 -9.80
CA TYR A 213 -20.19 15.33 -8.61
C TYR A 213 -19.56 16.13 -7.47
N PHE A 214 -18.49 16.88 -7.76
CA PHE A 214 -17.81 17.67 -6.72
C PHE A 214 -18.71 18.78 -6.18
N ASP A 215 -19.47 19.45 -7.03
CA ASP A 215 -20.44 20.48 -6.60
C ASP A 215 -21.46 19.89 -5.61
N ARG A 216 -22.09 18.75 -5.96
CA ARG A 216 -23.06 18.08 -5.08
C ARG A 216 -22.44 17.62 -3.76
N ALA A 217 -21.21 17.07 -3.83
CA ALA A 217 -20.52 16.58 -2.64
C ALA A 217 -20.07 17.74 -1.72
N MET A 218 -19.60 18.86 -2.27
CA MET A 218 -19.26 20.06 -1.50
C MET A 218 -20.51 20.67 -0.87
N ASP A 219 -21.62 20.75 -1.60
CA ASP A 219 -22.90 21.25 -1.11
C ASP A 219 -23.47 20.40 0.04
N TYR A 220 -23.21 19.11 0.05
CA TYR A 220 -23.58 18.24 1.17
C TYR A 220 -22.96 18.73 2.49
N PHE A 221 -21.70 19.14 2.49
CA PHE A 221 -21.01 19.66 3.68
C PHE A 221 -21.40 21.11 3.99
N LYS A 222 -21.53 21.98 2.99
CA LYS A 222 -21.98 23.37 3.17
C LYS A 222 -23.35 23.47 3.84
N ARG A 223 -24.26 22.53 3.57
CA ARG A 223 -25.59 22.49 4.22
C ARG A 223 -25.53 22.00 5.68
N ARG A 224 -24.47 21.32 6.09
CA ARG A 224 -24.33 20.73 7.44
C ARG A 224 -23.51 21.58 8.39
N TYR A 225 -22.61 22.37 7.86
CA TYR A 225 -21.66 23.14 8.65
C TYR A 225 -21.64 24.58 8.19
N SER A 226 -21.66 25.51 9.17
CA SER A 226 -21.68 26.95 8.90
C SER A 226 -20.38 27.50 8.33
N SER A 227 -19.25 26.82 8.59
CA SER A 227 -17.92 27.22 8.15
C SER A 227 -17.16 26.00 7.65
N VAL A 228 -16.96 25.90 6.35
CA VAL A 228 -16.29 24.78 5.68
C VAL A 228 -15.14 25.28 4.82
N GLN A 229 -13.95 24.73 5.05
CA GLN A 229 -12.81 24.89 4.16
C GLN A 229 -12.63 23.59 3.35
N PHE A 230 -12.48 23.71 2.04
CA PHE A 230 -12.17 22.59 1.16
C PHE A 230 -10.69 22.60 0.81
N VAL A 231 -10.02 21.47 1.00
CA VAL A 231 -8.60 21.28 0.73
C VAL A 231 -8.46 20.28 -0.40
N VAL A 232 -8.05 20.74 -1.57
CA VAL A 232 -8.03 19.96 -2.82
C VAL A 232 -6.63 19.47 -3.11
N CYS A 233 -6.50 18.14 -3.29
CA CYS A 233 -5.29 17.48 -3.81
C CYS A 233 -5.64 16.73 -5.09
N SER A 234 -4.82 16.89 -6.14
CA SER A 234 -5.11 16.31 -7.45
C SER A 234 -3.84 16.00 -8.24
N ASP A 235 -3.89 14.94 -9.05
CA ASP A 235 -2.91 14.66 -10.10
C ASP A 235 -3.17 15.45 -11.41
N ASP A 236 -4.25 16.28 -11.42
CA ASP A 236 -4.61 17.24 -12.45
C ASP A 236 -5.06 18.55 -11.80
N ILE A 237 -4.10 19.24 -11.18
CA ILE A 237 -4.38 20.44 -10.39
C ILE A 237 -4.96 21.59 -11.23
N ARG A 238 -4.59 21.65 -12.52
CA ARG A 238 -5.14 22.64 -13.45
C ARG A 238 -6.65 22.47 -13.60
N TRP A 239 -7.09 21.24 -13.90
CA TRP A 239 -8.50 20.93 -14.01
C TRP A 239 -9.23 21.21 -12.70
N ALA A 240 -8.62 20.85 -11.57
CA ALA A 240 -9.21 21.10 -10.25
C ALA A 240 -9.48 22.60 -10.02
N LYS A 241 -8.53 23.46 -10.35
CA LYS A 241 -8.67 24.94 -10.24
C LYS A 241 -9.71 25.54 -11.18
N GLU A 242 -9.96 24.90 -12.32
CA GLU A 242 -10.95 25.35 -13.29
C GLU A 242 -12.37 24.86 -12.97
N ASN A 243 -12.52 23.76 -12.23
CA ASN A 243 -13.79 23.06 -12.08
C ASN A 243 -14.29 22.90 -10.62
N VAL A 244 -13.41 22.88 -9.63
CA VAL A 244 -13.79 22.71 -8.21
C VAL A 244 -13.59 24.06 -7.49
N LEU A 245 -14.56 24.92 -7.65
CA LEU A 245 -14.50 26.31 -7.21
C LEU A 245 -15.41 26.54 -6.01
N GLY A 246 -15.15 27.60 -5.26
CA GLY A 246 -15.99 28.06 -4.17
C GLY A 246 -15.22 28.92 -3.16
N ASP A 247 -15.96 29.50 -2.24
CA ASP A 247 -15.37 30.22 -1.12
C ASP A 247 -14.59 29.25 -0.23
N HIS A 248 -13.42 29.67 0.20
CA HIS A 248 -12.54 28.87 1.09
C HIS A 248 -12.08 27.53 0.51
N VAL A 249 -11.94 27.44 -0.82
CA VAL A 249 -11.27 26.33 -1.50
C VAL A 249 -9.78 26.66 -1.62
N VAL A 250 -8.95 25.75 -1.14
CA VAL A 250 -7.48 25.84 -1.26
C VAL A 250 -6.93 24.59 -1.97
N TYR A 251 -5.87 24.77 -2.74
CA TYR A 251 -5.28 23.71 -3.54
C TYR A 251 -3.89 23.38 -3.04
N SER A 252 -3.62 22.10 -2.87
CA SER A 252 -2.29 21.59 -2.59
C SER A 252 -1.49 21.56 -3.89
N GLU A 253 -0.45 22.39 -3.97
CA GLU A 253 0.43 22.50 -5.14
C GLU A 253 1.87 22.23 -4.73
N ASP A 254 2.62 21.63 -5.67
CA ASP A 254 4.06 21.35 -5.50
C ASP A 254 4.41 20.42 -4.33
N HIS A 255 3.42 19.68 -3.80
CA HIS A 255 3.62 18.66 -2.78
C HIS A 255 3.85 17.29 -3.41
N ARG A 256 4.60 16.46 -2.67
CA ARG A 256 4.73 15.05 -3.00
C ARG A 256 3.47 14.29 -2.61
N ASP A 257 3.22 13.13 -3.22
CA ASP A 257 2.01 12.37 -2.96
C ASP A 257 1.84 11.97 -1.48
N TYR A 258 2.90 11.69 -0.73
CA TYR A 258 2.80 11.39 0.69
C TYR A 258 2.49 12.64 1.55
N GLU A 259 2.90 13.84 1.11
CA GLU A 259 2.54 15.10 1.74
C GLU A 259 1.05 15.40 1.50
N ASP A 260 0.55 15.21 0.28
CA ASP A 260 -0.88 15.30 -0.03
C ASP A 260 -1.71 14.30 0.80
N MET A 261 -1.20 13.07 0.95
CA MET A 261 -1.85 12.07 1.80
C MET A 261 -1.93 12.54 3.25
N ALA A 262 -0.85 13.11 3.78
CA ALA A 262 -0.79 13.64 5.14
C ALA A 262 -1.72 14.86 5.32
N ILE A 263 -1.81 15.75 4.33
CA ILE A 263 -2.73 16.89 4.33
C ILE A 263 -4.19 16.40 4.38
N LEU A 264 -4.58 15.51 3.48
CA LEU A 264 -5.95 14.98 3.40
C LEU A 264 -6.33 14.20 4.64
N SER A 265 -5.41 13.42 5.21
CA SER A 265 -5.66 12.63 6.43
C SER A 265 -5.94 13.48 7.68
N ARG A 266 -5.56 14.77 7.67
CA ARG A 266 -5.83 15.73 8.76
C ARG A 266 -7.14 16.50 8.58
N CYS A 267 -7.88 16.24 7.52
CA CYS A 267 -9.21 16.83 7.32
C CYS A 267 -10.26 16.12 8.19
N ASN A 268 -11.33 16.84 8.55
CA ASN A 268 -12.42 16.26 9.33
C ASN A 268 -13.29 15.29 8.52
N HIS A 269 -13.44 15.55 7.23
CA HIS A 269 -14.26 14.78 6.28
C HIS A 269 -13.57 14.72 4.93
N THR A 270 -14.06 13.87 4.02
CA THR A 270 -13.44 13.71 2.70
C THR A 270 -14.47 13.54 1.58
N ILE A 271 -14.11 14.06 0.42
CA ILE A 271 -14.74 13.79 -0.88
C ILE A 271 -13.67 13.13 -1.75
N ILE A 272 -13.94 11.93 -2.24
CA ILE A 272 -12.97 11.21 -3.04
C ILE A 272 -13.55 10.82 -4.40
N SER A 273 -12.74 10.95 -5.43
CA SER A 273 -13.05 10.40 -6.74
C SER A 273 -12.76 8.89 -6.78
N VAL A 274 -11.77 8.45 -7.54
CA VAL A 274 -11.45 7.03 -7.70
C VAL A 274 -10.00 6.72 -7.28
N GLY A 275 -9.72 5.44 -7.04
CA GLY A 275 -8.37 4.94 -6.79
C GLY A 275 -8.00 4.80 -5.32
N SER A 276 -6.99 3.98 -5.09
CA SER A 276 -6.54 3.59 -3.74
C SER A 276 -5.96 4.73 -2.91
N PHE A 277 -5.44 5.78 -3.55
CA PHE A 277 -4.88 6.93 -2.84
C PHE A 277 -5.97 7.71 -2.08
N GLY A 278 -7.03 8.15 -2.77
CA GLY A 278 -8.16 8.83 -2.13
C GLY A 278 -8.85 7.97 -1.08
N TRP A 279 -8.93 6.67 -1.33
CA TRP A 279 -9.46 5.71 -0.37
C TRP A 279 -8.69 5.76 0.96
N TRP A 280 -7.35 5.71 0.91
CA TRP A 280 -6.53 5.77 2.13
C TRP A 280 -6.55 7.12 2.80
N ALA A 281 -6.54 8.21 2.04
CA ALA A 281 -6.71 9.56 2.59
C ALA A 281 -8.00 9.67 3.41
N ALA A 282 -9.11 9.16 2.88
CA ALA A 282 -10.40 9.13 3.55
C ALA A 282 -10.42 8.21 4.79
N TRP A 283 -9.85 7.02 4.68
CA TRP A 283 -9.78 6.08 5.79
C TRP A 283 -8.94 6.61 6.97
N LEU A 284 -7.82 7.28 6.66
CA LEU A 284 -6.98 7.92 7.68
C LEU A 284 -7.65 9.14 8.32
N ALA A 285 -8.35 9.96 7.54
CA ALA A 285 -9.12 11.10 8.05
C ALA A 285 -10.24 10.69 9.01
N ASN A 286 -10.81 9.50 8.81
CA ASN A 286 -11.79 8.86 9.72
C ASN A 286 -13.06 9.68 10.00
N GLY A 287 -13.48 10.50 9.04
CA GLY A 287 -14.72 11.27 9.11
C GLY A 287 -15.75 10.80 8.09
N THR A 288 -16.79 11.60 7.89
CA THR A 288 -17.75 11.34 6.81
C THR A 288 -17.04 11.39 5.47
N THR A 289 -17.17 10.31 4.69
CA THR A 289 -16.57 10.20 3.36
C THR A 289 -17.65 10.08 2.30
N ILE A 290 -17.56 10.93 1.27
CA ILE A 290 -18.37 10.81 0.05
C ILE A 290 -17.47 10.27 -1.05
N TYR A 291 -17.91 9.21 -1.75
CA TYR A 291 -17.16 8.62 -2.86
C TYR A 291 -17.96 8.64 -4.16
N TYR A 292 -17.23 8.72 -5.28
CA TYR A 292 -17.80 8.71 -6.62
C TYR A 292 -18.30 7.32 -7.01
N ASP A 293 -19.62 7.16 -7.16
CA ASP A 293 -20.28 5.86 -7.37
C ASP A 293 -20.43 5.46 -8.86
N ASN A 294 -20.18 6.36 -9.81
CA ASN A 294 -20.16 6.02 -11.26
C ASN A 294 -18.85 5.34 -11.71
N TRP A 295 -18.18 4.66 -10.80
CA TRP A 295 -16.99 3.85 -11.04
C TRP A 295 -17.17 2.47 -10.37
N PRO A 296 -16.74 1.39 -11.04
CA PRO A 296 -16.30 1.29 -12.44
C PRO A 296 -17.46 1.50 -13.42
N LYS A 297 -17.16 1.69 -14.72
CA LYS A 297 -18.18 1.74 -15.76
C LYS A 297 -18.89 0.40 -15.84
N GLU A 298 -20.21 0.44 -15.95
CA GLU A 298 -21.06 -0.75 -16.11
C GLU A 298 -20.66 -1.56 -17.36
N TYR A 299 -20.74 -2.87 -17.28
CA TYR A 299 -20.36 -3.84 -18.33
C TYR A 299 -18.90 -3.77 -18.78
N SER A 300 -18.03 -3.18 -18.00
CA SER A 300 -16.60 -3.06 -18.30
C SER A 300 -15.77 -4.22 -17.73
N LYS A 301 -14.55 -4.39 -18.26
CA LYS A 301 -13.58 -5.34 -17.70
C LYS A 301 -13.24 -5.03 -16.23
N LEU A 302 -13.19 -3.74 -15.88
CA LEU A 302 -12.88 -3.32 -14.51
C LEU A 302 -14.00 -3.71 -13.55
N GLU A 303 -15.27 -3.60 -13.94
CA GLU A 303 -16.39 -3.97 -13.09
C GLU A 303 -16.31 -5.43 -12.63
N TYR A 304 -15.85 -6.33 -13.50
CA TYR A 304 -15.65 -7.73 -13.13
C TYR A 304 -14.62 -7.91 -11.99
N HIS A 305 -13.67 -6.98 -11.84
CA HIS A 305 -12.61 -7.02 -10.83
C HIS A 305 -12.95 -6.25 -9.55
N VAL A 306 -14.07 -5.54 -9.49
CA VAL A 306 -14.47 -4.68 -8.38
C VAL A 306 -15.71 -5.22 -7.67
N ASN A 307 -15.62 -5.32 -6.35
CA ASN A 307 -16.81 -5.52 -5.51
C ASN A 307 -16.92 -4.32 -4.56
N LYS A 308 -17.76 -3.36 -4.91
CA LYS A 308 -17.94 -2.11 -4.14
C LYS A 308 -18.27 -2.36 -2.67
N LYS A 309 -19.06 -3.42 -2.34
CA LYS A 309 -19.44 -3.76 -0.96
C LYS A 309 -18.26 -4.20 -0.09
N THR A 310 -17.19 -4.68 -0.72
CA THR A 310 -16.00 -5.09 0.00
C THR A 310 -14.83 -4.12 -0.21
N TYR A 311 -14.94 -3.23 -1.20
CA TYR A 311 -13.96 -2.18 -1.46
C TYR A 311 -14.21 -0.95 -0.59
N PHE A 312 -15.43 -0.41 -0.58
CA PHE A 312 -15.78 0.73 0.26
C PHE A 312 -16.31 0.27 1.63
N PRO A 313 -15.89 0.91 2.73
CA PRO A 313 -16.52 0.76 4.04
C PRO A 313 -18.03 1.06 3.97
N PRO A 314 -18.86 0.36 4.76
CA PRO A 314 -20.32 0.45 4.64
C PRO A 314 -20.91 1.79 5.10
N ASP A 315 -20.16 2.56 5.87
CA ASP A 315 -20.51 3.90 6.39
C ASP A 315 -20.17 5.04 5.42
N TRP A 316 -19.46 4.74 4.32
CA TRP A 316 -19.14 5.74 3.31
C TRP A 316 -20.33 5.99 2.38
N ILE A 317 -20.52 7.23 1.98
CA ILE A 317 -21.69 7.71 1.23
C ILE A 317 -21.42 7.65 -0.27
N PRO A 318 -22.14 6.80 -1.04
CA PRO A 318 -22.08 6.82 -2.49
C PRO A 318 -22.77 8.07 -3.04
N MET A 319 -22.13 8.71 -4.05
CA MET A 319 -22.73 9.85 -4.77
C MET A 319 -22.34 9.79 -6.26
N ARG A 320 -23.32 10.07 -7.11
CA ARG A 320 -23.16 10.10 -8.59
C ARG A 320 -23.08 11.51 -9.10
#